data_77f90212dd12d0e81fd1263c54df4cb7
#
_entry.id   77f90212dd12d0e81fd1263c54df4cb7
#
_cell.length_a   1.000
_cell.length_b   1.000
_cell.length_c   1.000
_cell.angle_alpha   90.00
_cell.angle_beta   90.00
_cell.angle_gamma   90.00
#
_symmetry.space_group_name_H-M   'P 1'
#
loop_
_entity.id
_entity.type
_entity.pdbx_description
1 polymer ?
#
loop_
_entity_poly.entity_id
_entity_poly.type
_entity_poly.pdbx_seq_one_letter_code
_entity_poly.pdbx_strand_id
1 'polypeptide(L)'
;MSKADYWIDLAKYDLDTAKAMNDSKRYLYVGFMSHQVAEKALKAYYVKCMDNNPPYTHNLTLLAEKSGIYDEMTDEQKDFMDFLEPLNIEARYPTTKEKLLAILNDEKCKELIKKTEGMLEWVMKKL
;
A
#
# COMPACT_ATOMS: atom_id res chain seq x y z
N MET A 1 5.67 -6.85 -21.59
CA MET A 1 5.11 -6.32 -20.34
C MET A 1 5.57 -4.88 -20.13
N SER A 2 4.65 -3.96 -19.89
CA SER A 2 4.99 -2.57 -19.63
C SER A 2 5.57 -2.40 -18.21
N LYS A 3 6.20 -1.22 -17.95
CA LYS A 3 6.69 -0.91 -16.60
C LYS A 3 5.54 -0.86 -15.59
N ALA A 4 4.38 -0.33 -16.00
CA ALA A 4 3.21 -0.30 -15.13
C ALA A 4 2.73 -1.71 -14.79
N ASP A 5 2.69 -2.61 -15.78
CA ASP A 5 2.31 -4.00 -15.54
C ASP A 5 3.25 -4.70 -14.55
N TYR A 6 4.55 -4.42 -14.66
CA TYR A 6 5.54 -4.96 -13.72
C TYR A 6 5.22 -4.55 -12.28
N TRP A 7 4.94 -3.27 -12.06
CA TRP A 7 4.60 -2.77 -10.72
C TRP A 7 3.28 -3.35 -10.22
N ILE A 8 2.29 -3.51 -11.09
CA ILE A 8 1.00 -4.11 -10.72
C ILE A 8 1.17 -5.58 -10.35
N ASP A 9 1.98 -6.32 -11.09
CA ASP A 9 2.24 -7.72 -10.76
C ASP A 9 2.89 -7.85 -9.38
N LEU A 10 3.84 -6.96 -9.06
CA LEU A 10 4.44 -6.94 -7.72
C LEU A 10 3.42 -6.58 -6.64
N ALA A 11 2.53 -5.62 -6.93
CA ALA A 11 1.48 -5.24 -5.99
C ALA A 11 0.54 -6.41 -5.71
N LYS A 12 0.16 -7.16 -6.73
CA LYS A 12 -0.69 -8.34 -6.57
C LYS A 12 0.02 -9.44 -5.77
N TYR A 13 1.29 -9.64 -6.02
CA TYR A 13 2.11 -10.58 -5.27
C TYR A 13 2.12 -10.21 -3.78
N ASP A 14 2.35 -8.94 -3.49
CA ASP A 14 2.37 -8.45 -2.11
C ASP A 14 1.00 -8.54 -1.44
N LEU A 15 -0.08 -8.35 -2.18
CA LEU A 15 -1.43 -8.52 -1.65
C LEU A 15 -1.67 -9.98 -1.24
N ASP A 16 -1.27 -10.93 -2.06
CA ASP A 16 -1.37 -12.36 -1.73
C ASP A 16 -0.53 -12.68 -0.49
N THR A 17 0.64 -12.06 -0.37
CA THR A 17 1.49 -12.22 0.82
C THR A 17 0.79 -11.66 2.06
N ALA A 18 0.13 -10.50 1.95
CA ALA A 18 -0.62 -9.94 3.07
C ALA A 18 -1.71 -10.91 3.55
N LYS A 19 -2.42 -11.53 2.62
CA LYS A 19 -3.45 -12.54 2.95
C LYS A 19 -2.84 -13.74 3.66
N ALA A 20 -1.70 -14.23 3.18
CA ALA A 20 -1.00 -15.36 3.81
C ALA A 20 -0.51 -14.99 5.22
N MET A 21 -0.01 -13.77 5.41
CA MET A 21 0.41 -13.29 6.72
C MET A 21 -0.76 -13.22 7.69
N ASN A 22 -1.94 -12.81 7.22
CA ASN A 22 -3.13 -12.78 8.06
C ASN A 22 -3.55 -14.19 8.47
N ASP A 23 -3.52 -15.14 7.55
CA ASP A 23 -3.84 -16.54 7.84
C ASP A 23 -2.89 -17.12 8.89
N SER A 24 -1.64 -16.69 8.90
CA SER A 24 -0.62 -17.11 9.85
C SER A 24 -0.60 -16.24 11.12
N LYS A 25 -1.51 -15.28 11.24
CA LYS A 25 -1.61 -14.35 12.37
C LYS A 25 -0.34 -13.47 12.53
N ARG A 26 0.29 -13.14 11.42
CA ARG A 26 1.47 -12.27 11.38
C ARG A 26 1.04 -10.84 11.06
N TYR A 27 0.33 -10.22 11.99
CA TYR A 27 -0.40 -8.97 11.76
C TYR A 27 0.49 -7.77 11.41
N LEU A 28 1.68 -7.69 11.98
CA LEU A 28 2.61 -6.62 11.61
C LEU A 28 2.95 -6.67 10.13
N TYR A 29 3.15 -7.87 9.61
CA TYR A 29 3.51 -8.05 8.20
C TYR A 29 2.30 -7.86 7.28
N VAL A 30 1.08 -8.06 7.77
CA VAL A 30 -0.12 -7.65 7.05
C VAL A 30 -0.08 -6.13 6.81
N GLY A 31 0.24 -5.38 7.85
CA GLY A 31 0.38 -3.92 7.74
C GLY A 31 1.48 -3.52 6.77
N PHE A 32 2.66 -4.10 6.93
CA PHE A 32 3.79 -3.81 6.05
C PHE A 32 3.48 -4.14 4.58
N MET A 33 2.93 -5.32 4.31
CA MET A 33 2.61 -5.73 2.95
C MET A 33 1.50 -4.87 2.35
N SER A 34 0.52 -4.45 3.14
CA SER A 34 -0.53 -3.54 2.66
C SER A 34 0.06 -2.20 2.22
N HIS A 35 1.02 -1.67 2.96
CA HIS A 35 1.75 -0.48 2.55
C HIS A 35 2.47 -0.71 1.22
N GLN A 36 3.14 -1.85 1.07
CA GLN A 36 3.86 -2.20 -0.15
C GLN A 36 2.92 -2.29 -1.35
N VAL A 37 1.73 -2.85 -1.19
CA VAL A 37 0.72 -2.90 -2.26
C VAL A 37 0.37 -1.49 -2.72
N ALA A 38 0.05 -0.61 -1.80
CA ALA A 38 -0.30 0.77 -2.13
C ALA A 38 0.86 1.51 -2.80
N GLU A 39 2.07 1.34 -2.28
CA GLU A 39 3.27 1.96 -2.85
C GLU A 39 3.48 1.52 -4.29
N LYS A 40 3.39 0.23 -4.56
CA LYS A 40 3.61 -0.32 -5.90
C LYS A 40 2.49 0.04 -6.87
N ALA A 41 1.25 0.11 -6.40
CA ALA A 41 0.15 0.60 -7.20
C ALA A 41 0.37 2.05 -7.63
N LEU A 42 0.80 2.91 -6.70
CA LEU A 42 1.09 4.30 -7.01
C LEU A 42 2.29 4.45 -7.95
N LYS A 43 3.30 3.60 -7.79
CA LYS A 43 4.45 3.57 -8.71
C LYS A 43 4.03 3.14 -10.11
N ALA A 44 3.10 2.19 -10.22
CA ALA A 44 2.55 1.78 -11.52
C ALA A 44 1.89 2.97 -12.22
N TYR A 45 1.07 3.70 -11.49
CA TYR A 45 0.40 4.88 -12.03
C TYR A 45 1.42 5.97 -12.42
N TYR A 46 2.44 6.17 -11.59
CA TYR A 46 3.49 7.14 -11.87
C TYR A 46 4.18 6.83 -13.21
N VAL A 47 4.64 5.59 -13.41
CA VAL A 47 5.37 5.25 -14.66
C VAL A 47 4.45 5.30 -15.87
N LYS A 48 3.16 5.06 -15.69
CA LYS A 48 2.18 5.20 -16.77
C LYS A 48 2.02 6.65 -17.22
N CYS A 49 1.95 7.58 -16.25
CA CYS A 49 1.67 8.98 -16.53
C CYS A 49 2.92 9.79 -16.87
N MET A 50 4.04 9.50 -16.21
CA MET A 50 5.25 10.32 -16.32
C MET A 50 6.29 9.76 -17.28
N ASP A 51 6.13 8.54 -17.73
CA ASP A 51 7.03 7.87 -18.67
C ASP A 51 8.50 7.88 -18.24
N ASN A 52 8.73 7.82 -16.92
CA ASN A 52 10.07 7.68 -16.35
C ASN A 52 9.99 6.82 -15.07
N ASN A 53 11.15 6.54 -14.48
CA ASN A 53 11.20 5.73 -13.27
C ASN A 53 10.58 6.47 -12.08
N PRO A 54 9.84 5.76 -11.20
CA PRO A 54 9.27 6.41 -10.03
C PRO A 54 10.36 6.86 -9.05
N PRO A 55 10.08 7.88 -8.24
CA PRO A 55 11.04 8.32 -7.22
C PRO A 55 11.36 7.20 -6.24
N TYR A 56 12.59 7.21 -5.75
CA TYR A 56 13.03 6.29 -4.71
C TYR A 56 12.47 6.75 -3.36
N THR A 57 11.24 6.38 -3.09
CA THR A 57 10.56 6.79 -1.86
C THR A 57 9.51 5.75 -1.46
N HIS A 58 9.24 5.68 -0.16
CA HIS A 58 8.16 4.91 0.41
C HIS A 58 7.00 5.81 0.86
N ASN A 59 7.10 7.11 0.59
CA ASN A 59 6.07 8.08 0.97
C ASN A 59 4.91 8.04 -0.03
N LEU A 60 3.78 7.50 0.41
CA LEU A 60 2.61 7.30 -0.45
C LEU A 60 2.02 8.63 -0.95
N THR A 61 1.91 9.60 -0.06
CA THR A 61 1.38 10.91 -0.41
C THR A 61 2.24 11.59 -1.47
N LEU A 62 3.56 11.52 -1.32
CA LEU A 62 4.49 12.08 -2.30
C LEU A 62 4.32 11.41 -3.67
N LEU A 63 4.21 10.09 -3.70
CA LEU A 63 3.99 9.35 -4.94
C LEU A 63 2.66 9.74 -5.60
N ALA A 64 1.61 9.87 -4.80
CA ALA A 64 0.30 10.27 -5.30
C ALA A 64 0.33 11.69 -5.86
N GLU A 65 0.97 12.62 -5.16
CA GLU A 65 1.08 14.01 -5.60
C GLU A 65 1.89 14.13 -6.89
N LYS A 66 3.05 13.48 -6.95
CA LYS A 66 3.92 13.56 -8.13
C LYS A 66 3.32 12.95 -9.38
N SER A 67 2.48 11.94 -9.23
CA SER A 67 1.80 11.30 -10.36
C SER A 67 0.52 12.02 -10.78
N GLY A 68 0.00 12.91 -9.94
CA GLY A 68 -1.24 13.63 -10.18
C GLY A 68 -2.50 12.90 -9.70
N ILE A 69 -2.39 11.65 -9.27
CA ILE A 69 -3.55 10.88 -8.82
C ILE A 69 -4.14 11.45 -7.52
N TYR A 70 -3.32 12.15 -6.73
CA TYR A 70 -3.75 12.72 -5.45
C TYR A 70 -5.00 13.60 -5.60
N ASP A 71 -5.06 14.38 -6.67
CA ASP A 71 -6.19 15.28 -6.92
C ASP A 71 -7.50 14.53 -7.22
N GLU A 72 -7.41 13.27 -7.59
CA GLU A 72 -8.58 12.42 -7.88
C GLU A 72 -8.99 11.56 -6.70
N MET A 73 -8.23 11.60 -5.60
CA MET A 73 -8.49 10.78 -4.42
C MET A 73 -9.55 11.42 -3.52
N THR A 74 -10.39 10.56 -2.95
CA THR A 74 -11.35 11.00 -1.91
C THR A 74 -10.60 11.24 -0.60
N ASP A 75 -11.24 11.96 0.32
CA ASP A 75 -10.67 12.18 1.64
C ASP A 75 -10.48 10.85 2.38
N GLU A 76 -11.39 9.90 2.18
CA GLU A 76 -11.28 8.56 2.77
C GLU A 76 -10.02 7.84 2.27
N GLN A 77 -9.72 7.94 0.97
CA GLN A 77 -8.52 7.33 0.39
C GLN A 77 -7.25 8.00 0.91
N LYS A 78 -7.27 9.32 1.06
CA LYS A 78 -6.14 10.07 1.63
C LYS A 78 -5.89 9.67 3.08
N ASP A 79 -6.96 9.55 3.87
CA ASP A 79 -6.85 9.10 5.25
C ASP A 79 -6.31 7.68 5.33
N PHE A 80 -6.70 6.82 4.40
CA PHE A 80 -6.18 5.46 4.34
C PHE A 80 -4.69 5.43 4.06
N MET A 81 -4.19 6.28 3.16
CA MET A 81 -2.75 6.39 2.92
C MET A 81 -2.02 6.84 4.18
N ASP A 82 -2.58 7.81 4.91
CA ASP A 82 -1.98 8.29 6.15
C ASP A 82 -1.94 7.18 7.20
N PHE A 83 -2.96 6.33 7.24
CA PHE A 83 -2.96 5.17 8.13
C PHE A 83 -1.87 4.16 7.75
N LEU A 84 -1.62 3.96 6.46
CA LEU A 84 -0.61 3.00 5.98
C LEU A 84 0.83 3.48 6.22
N GLU A 85 1.08 4.78 6.22
CA GLU A 85 2.44 5.32 6.27
C GLU A 85 3.31 4.75 7.41
N PRO A 86 2.85 4.74 8.67
CA PRO A 86 3.70 4.22 9.75
C PRO A 86 3.90 2.71 9.70
N LEU A 87 3.12 1.98 8.90
CA LEU A 87 3.20 0.52 8.85
C LEU A 87 4.41 0.02 8.06
N ASN A 88 5.05 0.89 7.29
CA ASN A 88 6.19 0.52 6.45
C ASN A 88 7.48 0.29 7.24
N ILE A 89 7.89 1.25 8.05
CA ILE A 89 9.22 1.25 8.68
C ILE A 89 9.16 0.97 10.17
N GLU A 90 8.15 1.49 10.83
CA GLU A 90 8.11 1.57 12.29
C GLU A 90 7.90 0.22 12.98
N ALA A 91 7.44 -0.78 12.24
CA ALA A 91 7.32 -2.14 12.74
C ALA A 91 8.65 -2.75 13.19
N ARG A 92 9.78 -2.12 12.80
CA ARG A 92 11.12 -2.57 13.16
C ARG A 92 11.53 -2.18 14.57
N TYR A 93 10.87 -1.20 15.17
CA TYR A 93 11.23 -0.69 16.50
C TYR A 93 10.32 -1.31 17.56
N PRO A 94 10.86 -1.86 18.64
CA PRO A 94 10.07 -2.59 19.65
C PRO A 94 8.89 -1.80 20.23
N THR A 95 9.09 -0.52 20.54
CA THR A 95 8.02 0.33 21.09
C THR A 95 6.87 0.52 20.11
N THR A 96 7.20 0.74 18.85
CA THR A 96 6.22 0.92 17.78
C THR A 96 5.53 -0.40 17.46
N LYS A 97 6.29 -1.50 17.49
CA LYS A 97 5.74 -2.84 17.31
C LYS A 97 4.61 -3.11 18.28
N GLU A 98 4.81 -2.82 19.57
CA GLU A 98 3.78 -3.01 20.59
C GLU A 98 2.53 -2.18 20.31
N LYS A 99 2.71 -0.91 19.93
CA LYS A 99 1.59 -0.03 19.59
C LYS A 99 0.82 -0.53 18.38
N LEU A 100 1.51 -0.99 17.35
CA LEU A 100 0.87 -1.52 16.15
C LEU A 100 0.13 -2.81 16.44
N LEU A 101 0.71 -3.72 17.23
CA LEU A 101 0.04 -4.96 17.61
C LEU A 101 -1.20 -4.73 18.46
N ALA A 102 -1.26 -3.61 19.18
CA ALA A 102 -2.45 -3.26 19.96
C ALA A 102 -3.64 -2.91 19.05
N ILE A 103 -3.39 -2.42 17.85
CA ILE A 103 -4.46 -2.02 16.91
C ILE A 103 -4.65 -3.01 15.76
N LEU A 104 -3.63 -3.81 15.44
CA LEU A 104 -3.69 -4.78 14.34
C LEU A 104 -4.08 -6.16 14.90
N ASN A 105 -5.36 -6.47 14.86
CA ASN A 105 -5.87 -7.80 15.19
C ASN A 105 -6.45 -8.45 13.92
N ASP A 106 -6.98 -9.66 14.03
CA ASP A 106 -7.50 -10.40 12.87
C ASP A 106 -8.57 -9.61 12.11
N GLU A 107 -9.53 -9.05 12.83
CA GLU A 107 -10.62 -8.29 12.22
C GLU A 107 -10.11 -7.03 11.52
N LYS A 108 -9.22 -6.28 12.18
CA LYS A 108 -8.63 -5.07 11.61
C LYS A 108 -7.77 -5.40 10.40
N CYS A 109 -7.03 -6.50 10.43
CA CYS A 109 -6.22 -6.92 9.29
C CYS A 109 -7.06 -7.35 8.10
N LYS A 110 -8.18 -8.01 8.32
CA LYS A 110 -9.12 -8.34 7.24
C LYS A 110 -9.69 -7.09 6.59
N GLU A 111 -10.06 -6.10 7.39
CA GLU A 111 -10.53 -4.82 6.92
C GLU A 111 -9.43 -4.08 6.14
N LEU A 112 -8.22 -4.09 6.67
CA LEU A 112 -7.05 -3.47 6.03
C LEU A 112 -6.78 -4.08 4.66
N ILE A 113 -6.78 -5.40 4.56
CA ILE A 113 -6.57 -6.11 3.29
C ILE A 113 -7.65 -5.73 2.28
N LYS A 114 -8.90 -5.70 2.72
CA LYS A 114 -10.03 -5.33 1.85
C LYS A 114 -9.89 -3.92 1.30
N LYS A 115 -9.52 -2.97 2.14
CA LYS A 115 -9.30 -1.57 1.72
C LYS A 115 -8.11 -1.45 0.79
N THR A 116 -7.05 -2.20 1.06
CA THR A 116 -5.85 -2.22 0.23
C THR A 116 -6.16 -2.79 -1.16
N GLU A 117 -6.92 -3.87 -1.21
CA GLU A 117 -7.37 -4.44 -2.48
C GLU A 117 -8.24 -3.47 -3.25
N GLY A 118 -9.14 -2.77 -2.57
CA GLY A 118 -9.98 -1.75 -3.19
C GLY A 118 -9.18 -0.61 -3.78
N MET A 119 -8.14 -0.16 -3.09
CA MET A 119 -7.25 0.87 -3.60
C MET A 119 -6.47 0.39 -4.84
N LEU A 120 -5.96 -0.83 -4.80
CA LEU A 120 -5.27 -1.40 -5.96
C LEU A 120 -6.20 -1.47 -7.18
N GLU A 121 -7.42 -1.95 -7.01
CA GLU A 121 -8.39 -2.04 -8.09
C GLU A 121 -8.74 -0.65 -8.64
N TRP A 122 -8.89 0.33 -7.77
CA TRP A 122 -9.16 1.70 -8.18
C TRP A 122 -8.03 2.27 -9.04
N VAL A 123 -6.78 2.06 -8.63
CA VAL A 123 -5.62 2.50 -9.41
C VAL A 123 -5.57 1.76 -10.75
N MET A 124 -5.79 0.44 -10.75
CA MET A 124 -5.76 -0.37 -11.98
C MET A 124 -6.76 0.12 -13.02
N LYS A 125 -7.92 0.60 -12.61
CA LYS A 125 -8.93 1.13 -13.53
C LYS A 125 -8.47 2.40 -14.24
N LYS A 126 -7.49 3.08 -13.71
CA LYS A 126 -6.92 4.30 -14.29
C LYS A 126 -5.76 4.02 -15.25
N LEU A 127 -5.27 2.81 -15.28
CA LEU A 127 -4.21 2.39 -16.17
C LEU A 127 -4.78 1.97 -17.53
#